data_d408e5391c71e816c8bc8923d705b73e
#
_entry.id   d408e5391c71e816c8bc8923d705b73e
#
_cell.length_a   1.000
_cell.length_b   1.000
_cell.length_c   1.000
_cell.angle_alpha   90.00
_cell.angle_beta   90.00
_cell.angle_gamma   90.00
#
_symmetry.space_group_name_H-M   'P 1'
#
loop_
_entity.id
_entity.type
_entity.pdbx_description
1 polymer ?
#
loop_
_entity_poly.entity_id
_entity_poly.type
_entity_poly.pdbx_seq_one_letter_code
_entity_poly.pdbx_strand_id
1 'polypeptide(L)'
;YNAYQSIIRGGHIFLTVRTSTEKTYSHGDKLDLLICLNQDTMDRHLKHMEPGTQVIYNSDTIEPGEAQDDVQLCGMPVSELSNNSRNKLVQNTAALGISMYLLGLDFGILEEILTKQFIRKGQTVVDENINVARAAYDHAVANFKPRPKVTPDGGKPQAWWAGNEALAMGGASAGVKFYAAYPMSPSTGVLHWMAKQAKDLGIMVRQVEDEIGVATMTIGAAATGTRAMCATSGGGFALMTEAVGSAAMMEIPVVMINVQRAGPSTGVPTKTEQGDLWQMLGASQGDFPRIIVAPKDALDAYNSVVELFNLVDR
;
A
#
# COMPACT_ATOMS: atom_id res chain seq x y z
N TYR A 1 -3.45 0.64 6.13
CA TYR A 1 -4.29 -0.15 5.21
C TYR A 1 -4.84 0.74 4.10
N ASN A 2 -4.72 0.31 2.86
CA ASN A 2 -5.22 1.03 1.70
C ASN A 2 -6.26 0.16 0.97
N ALA A 3 -7.53 0.57 1.02
CA ALA A 3 -8.59 -0.04 0.25
C ALA A 3 -8.80 0.76 -1.04
N TYR A 4 -8.56 0.14 -2.19
CA TYR A 4 -8.76 0.75 -3.50
C TYR A 4 -9.77 -0.04 -4.34
N GLN A 5 -10.19 0.51 -5.46
CA GLN A 5 -11.26 -0.07 -6.28
C GLN A 5 -10.89 -1.44 -6.84
N SER A 6 -11.79 -2.41 -6.69
CA SER A 6 -11.71 -3.72 -7.36
C SER A 6 -12.43 -3.73 -8.71
N ILE A 7 -13.17 -2.67 -9.03
CA ILE A 7 -13.94 -2.50 -10.25
C ILE A 7 -13.55 -1.18 -10.92
N ILE A 8 -13.80 -1.06 -12.23
CA ILE A 8 -13.36 0.10 -13.03
C ILE A 8 -14.03 1.41 -12.59
N ARG A 9 -15.27 1.35 -12.09
CA ARG A 9 -16.03 2.52 -11.62
C ARG A 9 -16.81 2.21 -10.36
N GLY A 10 -16.96 3.23 -9.51
CA GLY A 10 -17.74 3.15 -8.27
C GLY A 10 -17.01 2.44 -7.14
N GLY A 11 -17.71 2.29 -6.03
CA GLY A 11 -17.20 1.69 -4.81
C GLY A 11 -16.57 2.70 -3.84
N HIS A 12 -16.64 2.36 -2.56
CA HIS A 12 -16.03 3.14 -1.49
C HIS A 12 -14.55 2.79 -1.35
N ILE A 13 -13.70 3.80 -1.41
CA ILE A 13 -12.25 3.65 -1.22
C ILE A 13 -11.79 4.48 -0.02
N PHE A 14 -10.86 3.96 0.74
CA PHE A 14 -10.33 4.64 1.91
C PHE A 14 -8.90 4.22 2.20
N LEU A 15 -8.19 5.06 2.94
CA LEU A 15 -6.87 4.79 3.50
C LEU A 15 -6.95 4.91 5.01
N THR A 16 -6.48 3.89 5.73
CA THR A 16 -6.32 3.96 7.19
C THR A 16 -4.85 3.99 7.54
N VAL A 17 -4.45 4.98 8.33
CA VAL A 17 -3.09 5.12 8.84
C VAL A 17 -3.16 5.03 10.37
N ARG A 18 -2.34 4.18 10.95
CA ARG A 18 -2.17 4.07 12.40
C ARG A 18 -0.72 4.34 12.75
N THR A 19 -0.51 5.23 13.70
CA THR A 19 0.79 5.50 14.30
C THR A 19 0.76 5.14 15.78
N SER A 20 1.87 4.66 16.32
CA SER A 20 2.00 4.28 17.73
C SER A 20 3.47 4.31 18.13
N THR A 21 3.74 4.55 19.40
CA THR A 21 5.07 4.37 20.00
C THR A 21 5.46 2.90 20.12
N GLU A 22 4.47 2.00 20.06
CA GLU A 22 4.68 0.56 20.08
C GLU A 22 4.43 -0.05 18.70
N LYS A 23 5.04 -1.22 18.45
CA LYS A 23 4.82 -1.96 17.21
C LYS A 23 3.36 -2.42 17.11
N THR A 24 2.69 -2.03 16.02
CA THR A 24 1.29 -2.38 15.76
C THR A 24 1.19 -3.32 14.56
N TYR A 25 0.22 -4.26 14.61
CA TYR A 25 0.00 -5.27 13.58
C TYR A 25 -1.35 -5.14 12.89
N SER A 26 -2.18 -4.19 13.30
CA SER A 26 -3.49 -3.91 12.69
C SER A 26 -3.76 -2.42 12.69
N HIS A 27 -4.68 -1.97 11.82
CA HIS A 27 -5.11 -0.57 11.78
C HIS A 27 -6.11 -0.23 12.90
N GLY A 28 -6.72 -1.25 13.56
CA GLY A 28 -7.75 -1.04 14.59
C GLY A 28 -9.09 -0.59 14.01
N ASP A 29 -10.09 -0.49 14.88
CA ASP A 29 -11.46 -0.13 14.49
C ASP A 29 -11.82 1.31 14.87
N LYS A 30 -11.09 1.89 15.85
CA LYS A 30 -11.31 3.25 16.33
C LYS A 30 -10.55 4.27 15.51
N LEU A 31 -11.18 5.42 15.26
CA LEU A 31 -10.58 6.53 14.52
C LEU A 31 -10.47 7.76 15.44
N ASP A 32 -9.29 8.37 15.49
CA ASP A 32 -9.07 9.66 16.14
C ASP A 32 -9.37 10.81 15.15
N LEU A 33 -9.12 10.59 13.85
CA LEU A 33 -9.36 11.55 12.79
C LEU A 33 -9.96 10.84 11.57
N LEU A 34 -11.08 11.36 11.06
CA LEU A 34 -11.71 10.96 9.81
C LEU A 34 -11.65 12.12 8.81
N ILE A 35 -11.26 11.86 7.58
CA ILE A 35 -11.31 12.83 6.48
C ILE A 35 -12.36 12.37 5.47
N CYS A 36 -13.44 13.12 5.34
CA CYS A 36 -14.51 12.90 4.39
C CYS A 36 -14.33 13.78 3.16
N LEU A 37 -14.04 13.17 2.01
CA LEU A 37 -13.87 13.88 0.74
C LEU A 37 -15.13 13.85 -0.14
N ASN A 38 -16.17 13.12 0.28
CA ASN A 38 -17.46 13.03 -0.39
C ASN A 38 -18.57 12.66 0.60
N GLN A 39 -19.83 12.88 0.19
CA GLN A 39 -21.01 12.60 1.03
C GLN A 39 -21.13 11.13 1.42
N ASP A 40 -20.84 10.19 0.50
CA ASP A 40 -20.88 8.74 0.78
C ASP A 40 -19.99 8.33 1.97
N THR A 41 -18.81 8.96 2.11
CA THR A 41 -17.92 8.73 3.26
C THR A 41 -18.56 9.24 4.56
N MET A 42 -19.16 10.42 4.53
CA MET A 42 -19.85 11.00 5.68
C MET A 42 -21.01 10.10 6.13
N ASP A 43 -21.89 9.72 5.21
CA ASP A 43 -23.09 8.89 5.49
C ASP A 43 -22.74 7.51 6.05
N ARG A 44 -21.65 6.93 5.56
CA ARG A 44 -21.20 5.60 6.01
C ARG A 44 -20.57 5.60 7.38
N HIS A 45 -19.80 6.62 7.71
CA HIS A 45 -18.88 6.55 8.85
C HIS A 45 -19.29 7.41 10.03
N LEU A 46 -19.93 8.57 9.82
CA LEU A 46 -20.19 9.53 10.91
C LEU A 46 -20.89 8.90 12.11
N LYS A 47 -21.93 8.10 11.87
CA LYS A 47 -22.72 7.44 12.93
C LYS A 47 -21.93 6.40 13.75
N HIS A 48 -20.77 5.99 13.28
CA HIS A 48 -19.90 5.00 13.94
C HIS A 48 -18.68 5.66 14.62
N MET A 49 -18.57 7.00 14.56
CA MET A 49 -17.48 7.70 15.22
C MET A 49 -17.68 7.73 16.73
N GLU A 50 -16.65 7.46 17.46
CA GLU A 50 -16.66 7.46 18.92
C GLU A 50 -16.44 8.88 19.50
N PRO A 51 -16.81 9.13 20.77
CA PRO A 51 -16.46 10.36 21.46
C PRO A 51 -14.96 10.65 21.37
N GLY A 52 -14.61 11.89 21.08
CA GLY A 52 -13.24 12.31 20.88
C GLY A 52 -12.76 12.31 19.43
N THR A 53 -13.48 11.68 18.49
CA THR A 53 -13.13 11.70 17.07
C THR A 53 -13.29 13.11 16.49
N GLN A 54 -12.38 13.48 15.57
CA GLN A 54 -12.44 14.70 14.78
C GLN A 54 -12.76 14.33 13.32
N VAL A 55 -13.70 15.04 12.67
CA VAL A 55 -14.15 14.74 11.31
C VAL A 55 -13.95 15.96 10.42
N ILE A 56 -12.95 15.90 9.53
CA ILE A 56 -12.71 16.92 8.50
C ILE A 56 -13.61 16.61 7.30
N TYR A 57 -14.30 17.62 6.78
CA TYR A 57 -15.15 17.45 5.60
C TYR A 57 -15.21 18.72 4.76
N ASN A 58 -15.44 18.58 3.47
CA ASN A 58 -15.64 19.71 2.57
C ASN A 58 -17.02 20.32 2.79
N SER A 59 -17.09 21.45 3.48
CA SER A 59 -18.34 22.12 3.83
C SER A 59 -19.07 22.78 2.64
N ASP A 60 -18.40 22.89 1.48
CA ASP A 60 -19.06 23.40 0.27
C ASP A 60 -19.96 22.34 -0.40
N THR A 61 -19.72 21.06 -0.15
CA THR A 61 -20.33 19.96 -0.90
C THR A 61 -20.86 18.81 -0.04
N ILE A 62 -20.53 18.78 1.24
CA ILE A 62 -20.93 17.73 2.19
C ILE A 62 -21.78 18.34 3.28
N GLU A 63 -22.96 17.79 3.46
CA GLU A 63 -23.85 18.11 4.58
C GLU A 63 -23.65 17.06 5.68
N PRO A 64 -23.06 17.43 6.82
CA PRO A 64 -22.92 16.49 7.92
C PRO A 64 -24.28 16.19 8.52
N GLY A 65 -24.55 14.92 8.78
CA GLY A 65 -25.69 14.48 9.57
C GLY A 65 -25.49 14.74 11.08
N GLU A 66 -26.34 14.15 11.89
CA GLU A 66 -26.19 14.19 13.35
C GLU A 66 -24.96 13.37 13.75
N ALA A 67 -24.03 14.01 14.43
CA ALA A 67 -22.85 13.37 15.03
C ALA A 67 -23.17 12.92 16.46
N GLN A 68 -22.48 11.89 16.93
CA GLN A 68 -22.53 11.49 18.34
C GLN A 68 -21.93 12.59 19.23
N ASP A 69 -22.28 12.56 20.53
CA ASP A 69 -21.74 13.47 21.51
C ASP A 69 -20.19 13.43 21.50
N ASP A 70 -19.59 14.63 21.65
CA ASP A 70 -18.14 14.82 21.64
C ASP A 70 -17.40 14.45 20.33
N VAL A 71 -18.09 14.25 19.22
CA VAL A 71 -17.51 14.20 17.88
C VAL A 71 -17.37 15.64 17.35
N GLN A 72 -16.15 16.06 17.01
CA GLN A 72 -15.91 17.42 16.51
C GLN A 72 -16.00 17.44 14.97
N LEU A 73 -16.98 18.14 14.44
CA LEU A 73 -17.11 18.38 13.02
C LEU A 73 -16.25 19.58 12.59
N CYS A 74 -15.29 19.35 11.70
CA CYS A 74 -14.33 20.32 11.20
C CYS A 74 -14.60 20.64 9.73
N GLY A 75 -15.51 21.57 9.48
CA GLY A 75 -15.88 21.99 8.12
C GLY A 75 -14.74 22.74 7.43
N MET A 76 -14.49 22.39 6.20
CA MET A 76 -13.42 22.95 5.34
C MET A 76 -14.07 23.64 4.15
N PRO A 77 -14.14 24.99 4.12
CA PRO A 77 -14.68 25.76 2.98
C PRO A 77 -13.65 25.82 1.85
N VAL A 78 -13.57 24.76 1.05
CA VAL A 78 -12.52 24.53 0.05
C VAL A 78 -12.47 25.64 -1.00
N SER A 79 -13.64 26.15 -1.42
CA SER A 79 -13.73 27.25 -2.40
C SER A 79 -13.04 28.50 -1.91
N GLU A 80 -13.27 28.89 -0.65
CA GLU A 80 -12.64 30.04 -0.03
C GLU A 80 -11.13 29.80 0.15
N LEU A 81 -10.75 28.68 0.77
CA LEU A 81 -9.35 28.36 1.10
C LEU A 81 -8.46 28.21 -0.14
N SER A 82 -9.04 27.89 -1.29
CA SER A 82 -8.32 27.72 -2.55
C SER A 82 -8.47 28.89 -3.53
N ASN A 83 -9.01 30.03 -3.09
CA ASN A 83 -9.35 31.17 -3.95
C ASN A 83 -10.14 30.75 -5.20
N ASN A 84 -11.16 29.90 -5.03
CA ASN A 84 -11.99 29.34 -6.09
C ASN A 84 -11.22 28.59 -7.20
N SER A 85 -10.15 27.89 -6.82
CA SER A 85 -9.40 27.05 -7.75
C SER A 85 -10.31 26.04 -8.46
N ARG A 86 -10.15 25.90 -9.78
CA ARG A 86 -10.88 24.89 -10.57
C ARG A 86 -10.34 23.48 -10.38
N ASN A 87 -9.21 23.32 -9.73
CA ASN A 87 -8.59 22.02 -9.47
C ASN A 87 -9.25 21.34 -8.26
N LYS A 88 -10.09 20.34 -8.50
CA LYS A 88 -10.76 19.57 -7.44
C LYS A 88 -9.79 18.86 -6.48
N LEU A 89 -8.54 18.66 -6.86
CA LEU A 89 -7.54 17.99 -6.01
C LEU A 89 -7.03 18.85 -4.86
N VAL A 90 -7.28 20.17 -4.89
CA VAL A 90 -6.89 21.07 -3.80
C VAL A 90 -7.56 20.74 -2.46
N GLN A 91 -8.75 20.11 -2.48
CA GLN A 91 -9.39 19.66 -1.24
C GLN A 91 -8.52 18.66 -0.44
N ASN A 92 -7.73 17.83 -1.12
CA ASN A 92 -6.82 16.90 -0.45
C ASN A 92 -5.73 17.66 0.30
N THR A 93 -5.17 18.68 -0.34
CA THR A 93 -4.14 19.53 0.25
C THR A 93 -4.68 20.37 1.41
N ALA A 94 -5.89 20.91 1.29
CA ALA A 94 -6.55 21.63 2.38
C ALA A 94 -6.83 20.70 3.58
N ALA A 95 -7.32 19.48 3.33
CA ALA A 95 -7.54 18.49 4.39
C ALA A 95 -6.25 18.13 5.14
N LEU A 96 -5.11 18.03 4.44
CA LEU A 96 -3.80 17.84 5.07
C LEU A 96 -3.43 19.02 5.96
N GLY A 97 -3.64 20.27 5.51
CA GLY A 97 -3.38 21.47 6.31
C GLY A 97 -4.15 21.45 7.64
N ILE A 98 -5.45 21.17 7.60
CA ILE A 98 -6.28 21.04 8.82
C ILE A 98 -5.76 19.88 9.70
N SER A 99 -5.43 18.75 9.09
CA SER A 99 -4.94 17.57 9.82
C SER A 99 -3.66 17.85 10.60
N MET A 100 -2.73 18.65 10.05
CA MET A 100 -1.49 19.02 10.75
C MET A 100 -1.78 19.73 12.06
N TYR A 101 -2.72 20.69 12.04
CA TYR A 101 -3.12 21.40 13.25
C TYR A 101 -3.82 20.50 14.27
N LEU A 102 -4.82 19.73 13.81
CA LEU A 102 -5.60 18.88 14.70
C LEU A 102 -4.77 17.80 15.38
N LEU A 103 -3.74 17.30 14.69
CA LEU A 103 -2.79 16.30 15.20
C LEU A 103 -1.64 16.93 16.01
N GLY A 104 -1.54 18.25 16.06
CA GLY A 104 -0.45 18.95 16.78
C GLY A 104 0.92 18.79 16.11
N LEU A 105 0.96 18.64 14.79
CA LEU A 105 2.19 18.46 14.01
C LEU A 105 2.70 19.80 13.44
N ASP A 106 4.03 19.92 13.30
CA ASP A 106 4.65 21.09 12.70
C ASP A 106 4.28 21.20 11.21
N PHE A 107 3.77 22.36 10.81
CA PHE A 107 3.39 22.62 9.42
C PHE A 107 4.58 22.56 8.45
N GLY A 108 5.80 22.88 8.90
CA GLY A 108 7.01 22.79 8.09
C GLY A 108 7.25 21.39 7.51
N ILE A 109 6.80 20.33 8.20
CA ILE A 109 6.85 18.96 7.69
C ILE A 109 5.99 18.81 6.42
N LEU A 110 4.79 19.40 6.42
CA LEU A 110 3.90 19.37 5.26
C LEU A 110 4.47 20.18 4.09
N GLU A 111 5.05 21.35 4.35
CA GLU A 111 5.72 22.19 3.33
C GLU A 111 6.84 21.41 2.63
N GLU A 112 7.67 20.72 3.40
CA GLU A 112 8.76 19.90 2.83
C GLU A 112 8.21 18.74 1.95
N ILE A 113 7.17 18.06 2.43
CA ILE A 113 6.54 16.95 1.69
C ILE A 113 5.89 17.46 0.39
N LEU A 114 5.13 18.55 0.44
CA LEU A 114 4.48 19.14 -0.74
C LEU A 114 5.53 19.61 -1.76
N THR A 115 6.60 20.22 -1.30
CA THR A 115 7.73 20.63 -2.14
C THR A 115 8.32 19.43 -2.87
N LYS A 116 8.71 18.38 -2.14
CA LYS A 116 9.27 17.15 -2.73
C LYS A 116 8.31 16.48 -3.71
N GLN A 117 7.03 16.50 -3.41
CA GLN A 117 5.99 15.86 -4.22
C GLN A 117 5.74 16.58 -5.55
N PHE A 118 5.73 17.92 -5.51
CA PHE A 118 5.28 18.72 -6.65
C PHE A 118 6.38 19.43 -7.42
N ILE A 119 7.62 19.47 -6.93
CA ILE A 119 8.73 20.20 -7.57
C ILE A 119 8.93 19.80 -9.04
N ARG A 120 8.70 18.55 -9.40
CA ARG A 120 8.79 18.06 -10.78
C ARG A 120 7.71 18.64 -11.71
N LYS A 121 6.63 19.21 -11.16
CA LYS A 121 5.55 19.88 -11.90
C LYS A 121 5.77 21.40 -12.01
N GLY A 122 6.82 21.92 -11.39
CA GLY A 122 7.18 23.34 -11.38
C GLY A 122 6.86 24.05 -10.08
N GLN A 123 7.59 25.14 -9.81
CA GLN A 123 7.50 25.89 -8.56
C GLN A 123 6.12 26.47 -8.31
N THR A 124 5.43 26.97 -9.36
CA THR A 124 4.07 27.49 -9.24
C THR A 124 3.10 26.50 -8.61
N VAL A 125 3.20 25.21 -9.01
CA VAL A 125 2.34 24.16 -8.46
C VAL A 125 2.69 23.87 -6.98
N VAL A 126 3.98 23.94 -6.62
CA VAL A 126 4.42 23.85 -5.22
C VAL A 126 3.79 24.97 -4.39
N ASP A 127 3.96 26.22 -4.84
CA ASP A 127 3.49 27.40 -4.12
C ASP A 127 1.97 27.40 -3.96
N GLU A 128 1.21 27.05 -5.01
CA GLU A 128 -0.25 26.89 -4.93
C GLU A 128 -0.68 25.87 -3.86
N ASN A 129 -0.02 24.70 -3.80
CA ASN A 129 -0.36 23.68 -2.82
C ASN A 129 0.01 24.10 -1.40
N ILE A 130 1.17 24.73 -1.19
CA ILE A 130 1.58 25.25 0.11
C ILE A 130 0.62 26.34 0.59
N ASN A 131 0.23 27.27 -0.28
CA ASN A 131 -0.71 28.35 0.05
C ASN A 131 -2.08 27.80 0.48
N VAL A 132 -2.62 26.81 -0.24
CA VAL A 132 -3.89 26.16 0.13
C VAL A 132 -3.76 25.44 1.47
N ALA A 133 -2.69 24.68 1.68
CA ALA A 133 -2.45 23.97 2.95
C ALA A 133 -2.32 24.95 4.10
N ARG A 134 -1.62 26.08 3.92
CA ARG A 134 -1.44 27.11 4.94
C ARG A 134 -2.76 27.80 5.29
N ALA A 135 -3.53 28.21 4.29
CA ALA A 135 -4.85 28.80 4.50
C ALA A 135 -5.78 27.86 5.30
N ALA A 136 -5.73 26.56 4.98
CA ALA A 136 -6.51 25.55 5.67
C ALA A 136 -6.02 25.30 7.12
N TYR A 137 -4.71 25.31 7.34
CA TYR A 137 -4.12 25.25 8.68
C TYR A 137 -4.56 26.44 9.53
N ASP A 138 -4.44 27.67 8.99
CA ASP A 138 -4.80 28.91 9.69
C ASP A 138 -6.31 28.96 9.98
N HIS A 139 -7.15 28.49 9.05
CA HIS A 139 -8.58 28.30 9.27
C HIS A 139 -8.83 27.33 10.44
N ALA A 140 -8.09 26.23 10.52
CA ALA A 140 -8.24 25.27 11.63
C ALA A 140 -7.82 25.88 12.97
N VAL A 141 -6.75 26.67 13.02
CA VAL A 141 -6.30 27.41 14.22
C VAL A 141 -7.40 28.34 14.73
N ALA A 142 -8.10 29.02 13.83
CA ALA A 142 -9.14 29.95 14.19
C ALA A 142 -10.46 29.31 14.66
N ASN A 143 -10.80 28.11 14.16
CA ASN A 143 -12.14 27.56 14.29
C ASN A 143 -12.24 26.26 15.09
N PHE A 144 -11.16 25.50 15.26
CA PHE A 144 -11.24 24.17 15.87
C PHE A 144 -10.32 24.03 17.07
N LYS A 145 -10.61 23.05 17.91
CA LYS A 145 -9.75 22.68 19.04
C LYS A 145 -8.94 21.44 18.66
N PRO A 146 -7.59 21.49 18.73
CA PRO A 146 -6.79 20.31 18.45
C PRO A 146 -6.97 19.27 19.55
N ARG A 147 -6.95 17.98 19.15
CA ARG A 147 -6.97 16.84 20.08
C ARG A 147 -5.80 15.92 19.75
N PRO A 148 -4.55 16.41 19.95
CA PRO A 148 -3.38 15.65 19.54
C PRO A 148 -3.29 14.34 20.33
N LYS A 149 -3.16 13.24 19.59
CA LYS A 149 -2.89 11.89 20.13
C LYS A 149 -1.45 11.46 19.83
N VAL A 150 -0.75 12.25 19.02
CA VAL A 150 0.62 11.97 18.57
C VAL A 150 1.53 13.03 19.16
N THR A 151 2.54 12.60 19.91
CA THR A 151 3.62 13.48 20.35
C THR A 151 4.86 13.11 19.57
N PRO A 152 5.40 14.02 18.73
CA PRO A 152 6.68 13.77 18.06
C PRO A 152 7.77 13.58 19.13
N ASP A 153 8.42 12.42 19.13
CA ASP A 153 9.44 12.07 20.13
C ASP A 153 10.87 12.44 19.71
N GLY A 154 11.02 13.05 18.51
CA GLY A 154 12.32 13.36 17.93
C GLY A 154 13.14 12.12 17.56
N GLY A 155 12.49 10.96 17.42
CA GLY A 155 13.11 9.70 17.04
C GLY A 155 13.86 9.78 15.71
N LYS A 156 14.78 8.85 15.49
CA LYS A 156 15.51 8.77 14.21
C LYS A 156 14.54 8.41 13.08
N PRO A 157 14.66 9.04 11.90
CA PRO A 157 13.90 8.66 10.73
C PRO A 157 14.05 7.16 10.45
N GLN A 158 12.93 6.48 10.24
CA GLN A 158 12.91 5.06 9.89
C GLN A 158 12.49 4.88 8.44
N ALA A 159 12.93 3.79 7.84
CA ALA A 159 12.49 3.45 6.49
C ALA A 159 11.01 3.02 6.51
N TRP A 160 10.24 3.55 5.57
CA TRP A 160 8.86 3.13 5.31
C TRP A 160 8.85 2.09 4.19
N TRP A 161 8.48 0.87 4.51
CA TRP A 161 8.46 -0.25 3.56
C TRP A 161 7.08 -0.88 3.48
N ALA A 162 6.64 -1.16 2.24
CA ALA A 162 5.55 -2.11 2.01
C ALA A 162 6.11 -3.55 1.94
N GLY A 163 5.30 -4.54 2.29
CA GLY A 163 5.70 -5.96 2.23
C GLY A 163 6.19 -6.37 0.84
N ASN A 164 5.54 -5.92 -0.24
CA ASN A 164 5.96 -6.19 -1.61
C ASN A 164 7.36 -5.63 -1.94
N GLU A 165 7.68 -4.44 -1.45
CA GLU A 165 9.01 -3.84 -1.62
C GLU A 165 10.07 -4.63 -0.84
N ALA A 166 9.73 -5.06 0.36
CA ALA A 166 10.62 -5.88 1.18
C ALA A 166 10.91 -7.24 0.53
N LEU A 167 9.91 -7.91 -0.05
CA LEU A 167 10.09 -9.14 -0.83
C LEU A 167 11.02 -8.92 -2.04
N ALA A 168 10.81 -7.84 -2.77
CA ALA A 168 11.65 -7.48 -3.92
C ALA A 168 13.11 -7.20 -3.52
N MET A 169 13.30 -6.42 -2.44
CA MET A 169 14.63 -6.12 -1.90
C MET A 169 15.33 -7.38 -1.37
N GLY A 170 14.59 -8.28 -0.71
CA GLY A 170 15.10 -9.58 -0.27
C GLY A 170 15.62 -10.40 -1.45
N GLY A 171 14.85 -10.48 -2.54
CA GLY A 171 15.29 -11.14 -3.78
C GLY A 171 16.54 -10.51 -4.38
N ALA A 172 16.59 -9.19 -4.48
CA ALA A 172 17.79 -8.48 -4.97
C ALA A 172 19.01 -8.74 -4.09
N SER A 173 18.86 -8.70 -2.76
CA SER A 173 19.92 -9.00 -1.79
C SER A 173 20.37 -10.45 -1.83
N ALA A 174 19.46 -11.37 -2.13
CA ALA A 174 19.76 -12.78 -2.38
C ALA A 174 20.47 -13.02 -3.72
N GLY A 175 20.70 -12.01 -4.52
CA GLY A 175 21.42 -12.14 -5.80
C GLY A 175 20.53 -12.57 -6.96
N VAL A 176 19.22 -12.33 -6.92
CA VAL A 176 18.31 -12.55 -8.05
C VAL A 176 18.79 -11.75 -9.26
N LYS A 177 18.88 -12.41 -10.41
CA LYS A 177 19.24 -11.79 -11.69
C LYS A 177 18.15 -11.88 -12.73
N PHE A 178 17.11 -12.69 -12.49
CA PHE A 178 15.96 -12.79 -13.36
C PHE A 178 14.65 -12.73 -12.55
N TYR A 179 13.76 -11.85 -12.97
CA TYR A 179 12.43 -11.71 -12.41
C TYR A 179 11.38 -11.65 -13.52
N ALA A 180 10.39 -12.54 -13.47
CA ALA A 180 9.25 -12.52 -14.38
C ALA A 180 7.94 -12.31 -13.62
N ALA A 181 7.01 -11.58 -14.21
CA ALA A 181 5.66 -11.43 -13.67
C ALA A 181 4.63 -11.10 -14.74
N TYR A 182 3.41 -11.58 -14.54
CA TYR A 182 2.19 -11.02 -15.12
C TYR A 182 1.57 -10.08 -14.09
N PRO A 183 1.14 -8.87 -14.46
CA PRO A 183 0.61 -7.89 -13.51
C PRO A 183 -0.68 -8.38 -12.85
N MET A 184 -0.59 -8.82 -11.60
CA MET A 184 -1.74 -9.27 -10.83
C MET A 184 -1.76 -8.58 -9.45
N SER A 185 -2.86 -7.86 -9.15
CA SER A 185 -3.03 -7.27 -7.81
C SER A 185 -3.20 -8.37 -6.75
N PRO A 186 -2.56 -8.23 -5.56
CA PRO A 186 -1.72 -7.12 -5.10
C PRO A 186 -0.21 -7.31 -5.32
N SER A 187 0.26 -8.33 -6.05
CA SER A 187 1.68 -8.63 -6.23
C SER A 187 2.45 -7.62 -7.13
N THR A 188 1.75 -6.74 -7.84
CA THR A 188 2.36 -5.75 -8.75
C THR A 188 3.38 -4.83 -8.09
N GLY A 189 3.31 -4.63 -6.78
CA GLY A 189 4.31 -3.85 -6.04
C GLY A 189 5.71 -4.46 -6.13
N VAL A 190 5.83 -5.79 -6.18
CA VAL A 190 7.11 -6.49 -6.39
C VAL A 190 7.66 -6.18 -7.79
N LEU A 191 6.79 -6.30 -8.83
CA LEU A 191 7.16 -5.99 -10.21
C LEU A 191 7.60 -4.53 -10.38
N HIS A 192 6.87 -3.59 -9.82
CA HIS A 192 7.20 -2.16 -9.90
C HIS A 192 8.56 -1.85 -9.28
N TRP A 193 8.85 -2.41 -8.09
CA TRP A 193 10.12 -2.21 -7.44
C TRP A 193 11.27 -2.82 -8.25
N MET A 194 11.11 -4.08 -8.69
CA MET A 194 12.11 -4.77 -9.50
C MET A 194 12.40 -4.03 -10.82
N ALA A 195 11.35 -3.59 -11.52
CA ALA A 195 11.51 -2.83 -12.77
C ALA A 195 12.22 -1.49 -12.56
N LYS A 196 11.91 -0.79 -11.46
CA LYS A 196 12.57 0.48 -11.11
C LYS A 196 14.06 0.32 -10.85
N GLN A 197 14.45 -0.78 -10.19
CA GLN A 197 15.84 -1.03 -9.81
C GLN A 197 16.62 -1.91 -10.82
N ALA A 198 15.94 -2.38 -11.86
CA ALA A 198 16.48 -3.37 -12.82
C ALA A 198 17.84 -3.00 -13.37
N LYS A 199 18.00 -1.75 -13.83
CA LYS A 199 19.23 -1.26 -14.44
C LYS A 199 20.36 -1.16 -13.41
N ASP A 200 20.09 -0.57 -12.26
CA ASP A 200 21.12 -0.27 -11.25
C ASP A 200 21.64 -1.54 -10.57
N LEU A 201 20.78 -2.56 -10.42
CA LEU A 201 21.14 -3.84 -9.80
C LEU A 201 21.51 -4.94 -10.81
N GLY A 202 21.41 -4.67 -12.12
CA GLY A 202 21.70 -5.63 -13.17
C GLY A 202 20.74 -6.83 -13.12
N ILE A 203 19.44 -6.58 -12.88
CA ILE A 203 18.38 -7.59 -12.83
C ILE A 203 17.61 -7.54 -14.15
N MET A 204 17.46 -8.68 -14.82
CA MET A 204 16.57 -8.80 -15.97
C MET A 204 15.12 -8.94 -15.48
N VAL A 205 14.28 -7.96 -15.79
CA VAL A 205 12.85 -7.97 -15.45
C VAL A 205 12.04 -8.17 -16.73
N ARG A 206 11.09 -9.13 -16.70
CA ARG A 206 10.19 -9.43 -17.81
C ARG A 206 8.74 -9.40 -17.36
N GLN A 207 7.94 -8.60 -18.04
CA GLN A 207 6.49 -8.74 -18.00
C GLN A 207 6.08 -9.73 -19.07
N VAL A 208 5.34 -10.75 -18.68
CA VAL A 208 4.92 -11.88 -19.54
C VAL A 208 3.40 -11.88 -19.66
N GLU A 209 2.86 -12.47 -20.70
CA GLU A 209 1.44 -12.38 -21.05
C GLU A 209 0.51 -13.18 -20.12
N ASP A 210 1.00 -14.26 -19.52
CA ASP A 210 0.27 -15.04 -18.54
C ASP A 210 1.18 -15.66 -17.47
N GLU A 211 0.58 -16.22 -16.44
CA GLU A 211 1.29 -16.82 -15.33
C GLU A 211 1.96 -18.14 -15.67
N ILE A 212 1.44 -18.91 -16.64
CA ILE A 212 2.10 -20.14 -17.13
C ILE A 212 3.44 -19.77 -17.76
N GLY A 213 3.44 -18.75 -18.61
CA GLY A 213 4.65 -18.19 -19.20
C GLY A 213 5.60 -17.63 -18.17
N VAL A 214 5.10 -16.95 -17.11
CA VAL A 214 5.91 -16.47 -15.98
C VAL A 214 6.62 -17.62 -15.30
N ALA A 215 5.91 -18.66 -14.90
CA ALA A 215 6.47 -19.78 -14.17
C ALA A 215 7.53 -20.52 -15.02
N THR A 216 7.21 -20.85 -16.26
CA THR A 216 8.12 -21.58 -17.16
C THR A 216 9.36 -20.76 -17.53
N MET A 217 9.25 -19.45 -17.73
CA MET A 217 10.40 -18.55 -17.90
C MET A 217 11.30 -18.50 -16.67
N THR A 218 10.70 -18.43 -15.48
CA THR A 218 11.44 -18.41 -14.22
C THR A 218 12.22 -19.71 -14.03
N ILE A 219 11.58 -20.86 -14.29
CA ILE A 219 12.21 -22.19 -14.26
C ILE A 219 13.34 -22.29 -15.29
N GLY A 220 13.09 -21.82 -16.53
CA GLY A 220 14.10 -21.83 -17.59
C GLY A 220 15.34 -20.99 -17.22
N ALA A 221 15.15 -19.82 -16.60
CA ALA A 221 16.27 -19.01 -16.11
C ALA A 221 17.00 -19.71 -14.96
N ALA A 222 16.27 -20.32 -14.03
CA ALA A 222 16.87 -21.05 -12.91
C ALA A 222 17.65 -22.28 -13.37
N ALA A 223 17.18 -22.99 -14.39
CA ALA A 223 17.88 -24.13 -15.01
C ALA A 223 19.28 -23.79 -15.55
N THR A 224 19.57 -22.52 -15.82
CA THR A 224 20.90 -22.05 -16.23
C THR A 224 21.83 -21.70 -15.05
N GLY A 225 21.42 -21.98 -13.80
CA GLY A 225 22.14 -21.60 -12.59
C GLY A 225 21.91 -20.15 -12.16
N THR A 226 20.93 -19.47 -12.74
CA THR A 226 20.59 -18.08 -12.38
C THR A 226 19.56 -18.06 -11.26
N ARG A 227 19.82 -17.33 -10.16
CA ARG A 227 18.77 -17.11 -9.16
C ARG A 227 17.62 -16.33 -9.78
N ALA A 228 16.47 -17.01 -9.92
CA ALA A 228 15.29 -16.52 -10.58
C ALA A 228 14.08 -16.54 -9.62
N MET A 229 13.21 -15.54 -9.75
CA MET A 229 12.05 -15.36 -8.89
C MET A 229 10.85 -14.86 -9.71
N CYS A 230 9.64 -15.21 -9.27
CA CYS A 230 8.42 -14.61 -9.77
C CYS A 230 7.45 -14.30 -8.63
N ALA A 231 6.47 -13.43 -8.90
CA ALA A 231 5.42 -13.11 -7.95
C ALA A 231 4.06 -13.03 -8.66
N THR A 232 3.04 -13.55 -7.98
CA THR A 232 1.65 -13.56 -8.43
C THR A 232 0.68 -13.47 -7.25
N SER A 233 -0.60 -13.74 -7.47
CA SER A 233 -1.65 -13.91 -6.47
C SER A 233 -2.35 -15.26 -6.67
N GLY A 234 -3.26 -15.66 -5.79
CA GLY A 234 -3.87 -17.00 -5.79
C GLY A 234 -4.44 -17.46 -7.13
N GLY A 235 -5.15 -16.58 -7.85
CA GLY A 235 -5.66 -16.92 -9.19
C GLY A 235 -4.57 -17.21 -10.22
N GLY A 236 -3.47 -16.44 -10.18
CA GLY A 236 -2.33 -16.68 -11.06
C GLY A 236 -1.51 -17.90 -10.63
N PHE A 237 -1.35 -18.11 -9.31
CA PHE A 237 -0.68 -19.31 -8.81
C PHE A 237 -1.44 -20.60 -9.19
N ALA A 238 -2.78 -20.54 -9.27
CA ALA A 238 -3.57 -21.67 -9.76
C ALA A 238 -3.17 -22.11 -11.17
N LEU A 239 -2.77 -21.18 -12.04
CA LEU A 239 -2.26 -21.48 -13.38
C LEU A 239 -0.80 -21.99 -13.37
N MET A 240 -0.04 -21.72 -12.32
CA MET A 240 1.37 -22.12 -12.18
C MET A 240 1.53 -23.53 -11.58
N THR A 241 0.49 -24.16 -11.07
CA THR A 241 0.59 -25.38 -10.25
C THR A 241 1.27 -26.54 -10.95
N GLU A 242 1.04 -26.74 -12.26
CA GLU A 242 1.73 -27.76 -13.04
C GLU A 242 3.22 -27.45 -13.19
N ALA A 243 3.57 -26.19 -13.42
CA ALA A 243 4.97 -25.77 -13.54
C ALA A 243 5.75 -25.97 -12.22
N VAL A 244 5.09 -25.83 -11.05
CA VAL A 244 5.70 -26.14 -9.74
C VAL A 244 6.12 -27.62 -9.68
N GLY A 245 5.25 -28.53 -10.10
CA GLY A 245 5.57 -29.96 -10.18
C GLY A 245 6.69 -30.25 -11.19
N SER A 246 6.69 -29.57 -12.32
CA SER A 246 7.74 -29.68 -13.34
C SER A 246 9.11 -29.24 -12.80
N ALA A 247 9.17 -28.12 -12.04
CA ALA A 247 10.40 -27.67 -11.39
C ALA A 247 10.93 -28.72 -10.41
N ALA A 248 10.04 -29.32 -9.61
CA ALA A 248 10.43 -30.39 -8.68
C ALA A 248 10.98 -31.62 -9.41
N MET A 249 10.34 -32.07 -10.47
CA MET A 249 10.80 -33.21 -11.27
C MET A 249 12.15 -32.96 -11.97
N MET A 250 12.45 -31.72 -12.29
CA MET A 250 13.74 -31.33 -12.90
C MET A 250 14.78 -30.93 -11.86
N GLU A 251 14.45 -30.95 -10.57
CA GLU A 251 15.33 -30.51 -9.48
C GLU A 251 15.85 -29.07 -9.67
N ILE A 252 14.97 -28.18 -10.19
CA ILE A 252 15.33 -26.79 -10.46
C ILE A 252 14.89 -25.90 -9.29
N PRO A 253 15.81 -25.21 -8.61
CA PRO A 253 15.52 -24.33 -7.48
C PRO A 253 14.82 -23.04 -7.97
N VAL A 254 13.60 -22.79 -7.49
CA VAL A 254 12.84 -21.57 -7.80
C VAL A 254 12.19 -20.99 -6.56
N VAL A 255 12.08 -19.68 -6.49
CA VAL A 255 11.31 -18.97 -5.46
C VAL A 255 10.09 -18.32 -6.11
N MET A 256 8.91 -18.74 -5.71
CA MET A 256 7.63 -18.21 -6.17
C MET A 256 6.91 -17.51 -5.02
N ILE A 257 6.48 -16.28 -5.24
CA ILE A 257 5.80 -15.47 -4.23
C ILE A 257 4.31 -15.40 -4.56
N ASN A 258 3.46 -15.81 -3.61
CA ASN A 258 2.02 -15.63 -3.69
C ASN A 258 1.58 -14.53 -2.73
N VAL A 259 1.14 -13.38 -3.27
CA VAL A 259 0.58 -12.29 -2.49
C VAL A 259 -0.94 -12.45 -2.47
N GLN A 260 -1.48 -12.87 -1.33
CA GLN A 260 -2.87 -13.30 -1.20
C GLN A 260 -3.87 -12.17 -1.39
N ARG A 261 -5.04 -12.50 -1.93
CA ARG A 261 -6.21 -11.64 -2.06
C ARG A 261 -7.49 -12.45 -1.91
N ALA A 262 -8.62 -11.78 -1.71
CA ALA A 262 -9.92 -12.44 -1.60
C ALA A 262 -10.27 -13.22 -2.88
N GLY A 263 -10.62 -14.49 -2.71
CA GLY A 263 -11.08 -15.43 -3.75
C GLY A 263 -12.57 -15.72 -3.66
N PRO A 264 -13.07 -16.80 -4.30
CA PRO A 264 -12.40 -17.65 -5.29
C PRO A 264 -12.30 -17.00 -6.69
N SER A 265 -11.55 -17.65 -7.61
CA SER A 265 -11.32 -17.17 -8.99
C SER A 265 -10.69 -15.75 -9.01
N THR A 266 -11.17 -14.85 -9.85
CA THR A 266 -10.73 -13.44 -9.86
C THR A 266 -10.95 -12.78 -8.50
N GLY A 267 -12.02 -13.16 -7.79
CA GLY A 267 -12.32 -12.70 -6.45
C GLY A 267 -12.48 -11.18 -6.35
N VAL A 268 -11.98 -10.62 -5.26
CA VAL A 268 -11.98 -9.17 -5.01
C VAL A 268 -10.53 -8.69 -4.93
N PRO A 269 -9.90 -8.31 -6.06
CA PRO A 269 -8.45 -8.12 -6.19
C PRO A 269 -7.80 -7.16 -5.21
N THR A 270 -8.57 -6.23 -4.66
CA THR A 270 -8.07 -5.18 -3.76
C THR A 270 -8.49 -5.37 -2.30
N LYS A 271 -9.07 -6.53 -1.96
CA LYS A 271 -9.44 -6.87 -0.59
C LYS A 271 -8.49 -7.92 -0.03
N THR A 272 -8.11 -7.73 1.23
CA THR A 272 -7.20 -8.60 1.96
C THR A 272 -7.93 -9.86 2.43
N GLU A 273 -7.37 -11.02 2.11
CA GLU A 273 -7.81 -12.31 2.63
C GLU A 273 -6.61 -13.26 2.65
N GLN A 274 -6.63 -14.27 3.54
CA GLN A 274 -5.61 -15.32 3.65
C GLN A 274 -6.24 -16.68 3.33
N GLY A 275 -6.67 -16.87 2.09
CA GLY A 275 -7.39 -18.06 1.63
C GLY A 275 -6.56 -19.07 0.83
N ASP A 276 -5.28 -18.78 0.54
CA ASP A 276 -4.50 -19.54 -0.45
C ASP A 276 -3.62 -20.65 0.15
N LEU A 277 -3.61 -20.84 1.46
CA LEU A 277 -2.67 -21.79 2.12
C LEU A 277 -2.82 -23.23 1.60
N TRP A 278 -4.05 -23.73 1.46
CA TRP A 278 -4.30 -25.06 0.92
C TRP A 278 -3.84 -25.21 -0.54
N GLN A 279 -3.96 -24.15 -1.31
CA GLN A 279 -3.47 -24.13 -2.68
C GLN A 279 -1.94 -24.22 -2.73
N MET A 280 -1.24 -23.52 -1.84
CA MET A 280 0.22 -23.61 -1.74
C MET A 280 0.68 -25.01 -1.33
N LEU A 281 0.00 -25.60 -0.36
CA LEU A 281 0.29 -26.94 0.15
C LEU A 281 0.00 -28.03 -0.89
N GLY A 282 -1.11 -27.88 -1.65
CA GLY A 282 -1.59 -28.86 -2.61
C GLY A 282 -1.16 -28.63 -4.06
N ALA A 283 -0.32 -27.62 -4.35
CA ALA A 283 0.08 -27.30 -5.71
C ALA A 283 0.69 -28.49 -6.45
N SER A 284 0.18 -28.78 -7.65
CA SER A 284 0.53 -29.92 -8.53
C SER A 284 0.06 -31.29 -8.01
N GLN A 285 0.13 -32.30 -8.87
CA GLN A 285 -0.11 -33.69 -8.51
C GLN A 285 1.18 -34.36 -8.00
N GLY A 286 1.00 -35.43 -7.25
CA GLY A 286 2.11 -36.20 -6.66
C GLY A 286 2.75 -35.52 -5.46
N ASP A 287 3.63 -36.26 -4.81
CA ASP A 287 4.34 -35.82 -3.62
C ASP A 287 5.77 -35.38 -3.98
N PHE A 288 6.14 -34.20 -3.57
CA PHE A 288 7.50 -33.66 -3.67
C PHE A 288 7.78 -32.67 -2.54
N PRO A 289 9.05 -32.51 -2.13
CA PRO A 289 9.41 -31.56 -1.10
C PRO A 289 9.19 -30.11 -1.56
N ARG A 290 8.64 -29.29 -0.67
CA ARG A 290 8.47 -27.84 -0.87
C ARG A 290 8.63 -27.12 0.46
N ILE A 291 9.12 -25.88 0.40
CA ILE A 291 9.24 -25.02 1.56
C ILE A 291 8.22 -23.89 1.40
N ILE A 292 7.35 -23.72 2.40
CA ILE A 292 6.34 -22.66 2.42
C ILE A 292 6.60 -21.78 3.63
N VAL A 293 6.73 -20.48 3.42
CA VAL A 293 6.97 -19.50 4.47
C VAL A 293 5.89 -18.43 4.40
N ALA A 294 5.34 -18.04 5.54
CA ALA A 294 4.37 -16.97 5.70
C ALA A 294 4.99 -15.83 6.55
N PRO A 295 5.59 -14.80 5.92
CA PRO A 295 6.21 -13.71 6.64
C PRO A 295 5.19 -12.90 7.46
N LYS A 296 5.55 -12.50 8.68
CA LYS A 296 4.68 -11.76 9.60
C LYS A 296 4.74 -10.24 9.42
N ASP A 297 5.83 -9.71 8.90
CA ASP A 297 6.05 -8.28 8.67
C ASP A 297 7.06 -8.03 7.54
N ALA A 298 7.30 -6.76 7.19
CA ALA A 298 8.18 -6.40 6.08
C ALA A 298 9.64 -6.85 6.28
N LEU A 299 10.17 -6.78 7.50
CA LEU A 299 11.53 -7.24 7.77
C LEU A 299 11.64 -8.76 7.65
N ASP A 300 10.64 -9.46 8.15
CA ASP A 300 10.57 -10.92 8.02
C ASP A 300 10.40 -11.34 6.55
N ALA A 301 9.61 -10.61 5.77
CA ALA A 301 9.48 -10.83 4.33
C ALA A 301 10.82 -10.70 3.58
N TYR A 302 11.60 -9.66 3.90
CA TYR A 302 12.94 -9.49 3.35
C TYR A 302 13.86 -10.66 3.71
N ASN A 303 13.95 -11.01 4.99
CA ASN A 303 14.83 -12.08 5.48
C ASN A 303 14.41 -13.44 4.93
N SER A 304 13.12 -13.72 4.88
CA SER A 304 12.58 -15.00 4.37
C SER A 304 12.97 -15.25 2.92
N VAL A 305 12.92 -14.24 2.05
CA VAL A 305 13.34 -14.43 0.65
C VAL A 305 14.83 -14.72 0.55
N VAL A 306 15.67 -14.03 1.34
CA VAL A 306 17.13 -14.29 1.39
C VAL A 306 17.41 -15.71 1.84
N GLU A 307 16.72 -16.17 2.91
CA GLU A 307 16.89 -17.51 3.45
C GLU A 307 16.40 -18.60 2.49
N LEU A 308 15.23 -18.39 1.85
CA LEU A 308 14.68 -19.31 0.86
C LEU A 308 15.64 -19.59 -0.28
N PHE A 309 16.31 -18.57 -0.84
CA PHE A 309 17.33 -18.78 -1.88
C PHE A 309 18.51 -19.60 -1.38
N ASN A 310 18.92 -19.42 -0.14
CA ASN A 310 20.00 -20.24 0.45
C ASN A 310 19.56 -21.69 0.73
N LEU A 311 18.28 -21.94 0.97
CA LEU A 311 17.74 -23.28 1.21
C LEU A 311 17.50 -24.03 -0.09
N VAL A 312 16.94 -23.39 -1.13
CA VAL A 312 16.65 -24.08 -2.39
C VAL A 312 17.88 -24.35 -3.25
N ASP A 313 18.98 -23.66 -3.02
CA ASP A 313 20.27 -23.92 -3.69
C ASP A 313 21.03 -25.13 -3.11
N ARG A 314 20.54 -25.76 -2.04
CA ARG A 314 21.16 -26.91 -1.34
C ARG A 314 20.47 -28.22 -1.64
#